data_6a26936d2f12020c2551408f43d1be47
#
_entry.id   6a26936d2f12020c2551408f43d1be47
#
_cell.length_a   1.000
_cell.length_b   1.000
_cell.length_c   1.000
_cell.angle_alpha   90.00
_cell.angle_beta   90.00
_cell.angle_gamma   90.00
#
_symmetry.space_group_name_H-M   'P 1'
#
loop_
_entity.id
_entity.type
_entity.pdbx_description
1 polymer ?
#
loop_
_entity_poly.entity_id
_entity_poly.type
_entity_poly.pdbx_seq_one_letter_code
_entity_poly.pdbx_strand_id
1 'polypeptide(L)'
;CRKVQKGQRMFNQSPAFQILRGGLAESAATSKKEFISAYITDTRLMGVVGLVLHWYLPENLTKDHFFQFFYMDAEEYGFDTYRSVLTAGTGEDALEAVDELRSVENSLIGCLGGKKTPLTEREARAVVQQYVDFNLRLKLPLPEGIEEYQFLLGPHITLDSDEALALMKKQSPVFTSEFQVIHYFLMR
;
A
#
# COMPACT_ATOMS: atom_id res chain seq x y z
N CYS A 1 13.90 -37.40 25.34
CA CYS A 1 12.91 -36.36 24.95
C CYS A 1 13.48 -34.97 25.16
N ARG A 2 14.01 -34.33 24.12
CA ARG A 2 14.45 -32.91 24.17
C ARG A 2 13.33 -32.05 23.60
N LYS A 3 12.73 -31.16 24.41
CA LYS A 3 11.83 -30.12 24.01
C LYS A 3 12.60 -29.06 23.20
N VAL A 4 12.24 -28.92 21.94
CA VAL A 4 12.71 -27.80 21.09
C VAL A 4 11.91 -26.57 21.49
N GLN A 5 12.54 -25.61 22.14
CA GLN A 5 11.98 -24.28 22.34
C GLN A 5 11.93 -23.54 20.98
N LYS A 6 10.73 -23.23 20.52
CA LYS A 6 10.51 -22.28 19.43
C LYS A 6 10.94 -20.88 19.89
N GLY A 7 12.10 -20.43 19.40
CA GLY A 7 12.54 -19.05 19.60
C GLY A 7 11.62 -18.09 18.82
N GLN A 8 10.82 -17.33 19.54
CA GLN A 8 10.20 -16.13 19.00
C GLN A 8 11.31 -15.17 18.58
N ARG A 9 11.43 -14.92 17.27
CA ARG A 9 12.26 -13.82 16.77
C ARG A 9 11.54 -12.51 17.11
N MET A 10 11.96 -11.89 18.21
CA MET A 10 11.65 -10.49 18.47
C MET A 10 12.31 -9.66 17.36
N PHE A 11 11.50 -9.08 16.50
CA PHE A 11 11.94 -7.97 15.66
C PHE A 11 12.24 -6.80 16.62
N ASN A 12 13.51 -6.48 16.79
CA ASN A 12 13.94 -5.28 17.49
C ASN A 12 13.45 -4.08 16.70
N GLN A 13 12.31 -3.53 17.08
CA GLN A 13 11.84 -2.23 16.57
C GLN A 13 12.76 -1.16 17.18
N SER A 14 13.45 -0.42 16.33
CA SER A 14 14.29 0.71 16.73
C SER A 14 13.45 1.73 17.52
N PRO A 15 13.92 2.26 18.66
CA PRO A 15 13.15 3.20 19.50
C PRO A 15 12.73 4.47 18.76
N ALA A 16 13.47 4.88 17.72
CA ALA A 16 13.13 6.04 16.88
C ALA A 16 11.81 5.88 16.12
N PHE A 17 11.38 4.65 15.80
CA PHE A 17 10.14 4.37 15.09
C PHE A 17 8.88 4.53 15.97
N GLN A 18 8.99 4.33 17.27
CA GLN A 18 7.86 4.44 18.20
C GLN A 18 7.48 5.90 18.52
N ILE A 19 8.45 6.83 18.51
CA ILE A 19 8.22 8.24 18.84
C ILE A 19 7.49 8.98 17.71
N LEU A 20 7.67 8.55 16.45
CA LEU A 20 7.04 9.17 15.27
C LEU A 20 5.57 8.75 15.04
N ARG A 21 5.12 7.62 15.60
CA ARG A 21 3.78 7.08 15.35
C ARG A 21 2.64 7.88 15.99
N GLY A 22 2.82 8.53 17.15
CA GLY A 22 1.72 9.17 17.86
C GLY A 22 1.26 10.51 17.28
N GLY A 23 2.18 11.40 16.89
CA GLY A 23 1.83 12.75 16.44
C GLY A 23 1.65 12.89 14.92
N LEU A 24 2.26 12.03 14.12
CA LEU A 24 2.18 12.09 12.66
C LEU A 24 0.91 11.41 12.12
N ALA A 25 0.49 10.32 12.72
CA ALA A 25 -0.75 9.62 12.38
C ALA A 25 -1.98 10.52 12.59
N GLU A 26 -2.04 11.25 13.72
CA GLU A 26 -3.13 12.15 14.02
C GLU A 26 -3.20 13.33 13.04
N SER A 27 -2.07 13.92 12.70
CA SER A 27 -2.00 14.99 11.69
C SER A 27 -2.44 14.50 10.31
N ALA A 28 -1.96 13.35 9.85
CA ALA A 28 -2.34 12.80 8.56
C ALA A 28 -3.81 12.35 8.53
N ALA A 29 -4.36 11.85 9.64
CA ALA A 29 -5.74 11.39 9.70
C ALA A 29 -6.74 12.54 9.55
N THR A 30 -6.47 13.68 10.20
CA THR A 30 -7.42 14.81 10.32
C THR A 30 -7.27 15.91 9.26
N SER A 31 -6.06 16.06 8.66
CA SER A 31 -5.80 17.11 7.66
C SER A 31 -6.58 16.91 6.38
N LYS A 32 -6.95 18.04 5.75
CA LYS A 32 -7.44 18.04 4.36
C LYS A 32 -6.38 17.42 3.45
N LYS A 33 -6.81 16.56 2.53
CA LYS A 33 -5.95 15.87 1.57
C LYS A 33 -6.32 16.25 0.15
N GLU A 34 -5.32 16.63 -0.64
CA GLU A 34 -5.47 16.88 -2.06
C GLU A 34 -4.70 15.80 -2.82
N PHE A 35 -5.39 15.08 -3.71
CA PHE A 35 -4.81 13.99 -4.47
C PHE A 35 -3.76 14.51 -5.46
N ILE A 36 -2.56 13.93 -5.43
CA ILE A 36 -1.50 14.22 -6.39
C ILE A 36 -1.40 13.09 -7.42
N SER A 37 -1.20 11.85 -6.96
CA SER A 37 -1.00 10.72 -7.85
C SER A 37 -1.26 9.39 -7.15
N ALA A 38 -1.51 8.36 -7.94
CA ALA A 38 -1.45 6.98 -7.49
C ALA A 38 -0.89 6.09 -8.60
N TYR A 39 -0.33 4.97 -8.23
CA TYR A 39 0.02 3.91 -9.17
C TYR A 39 -0.13 2.53 -8.53
N ILE A 40 -0.34 1.55 -9.38
CA ILE A 40 -0.42 0.14 -9.03
C ILE A 40 0.65 -0.63 -9.80
N THR A 41 1.16 -1.71 -9.23
CA THR A 41 2.03 -2.62 -9.98
C THR A 41 1.23 -3.36 -11.04
N ASP A 42 1.76 -3.45 -12.25
CA ASP A 42 1.15 -4.17 -13.37
C ASP A 42 1.53 -5.66 -13.41
N THR A 43 2.53 -6.05 -12.64
CA THR A 43 2.96 -7.44 -12.49
C THR A 43 2.42 -8.02 -11.20
N ARG A 44 1.61 -9.05 -11.32
CA ARG A 44 0.99 -9.74 -10.18
C ARG A 44 1.55 -11.16 -10.11
N LEU A 45 2.56 -11.33 -9.29
CA LEU A 45 3.06 -12.66 -8.95
C LEU A 45 2.19 -13.22 -7.83
N MET A 46 1.56 -14.37 -8.06
CA MET A 46 0.74 -15.07 -7.05
C MET A 46 -0.40 -14.19 -6.47
N GLY A 47 -1.03 -13.37 -7.30
CA GLY A 47 -2.15 -12.51 -6.86
C GLY A 47 -1.76 -11.24 -6.13
N VAL A 48 -0.49 -10.99 -5.89
CA VAL A 48 -0.01 -9.84 -5.11
C VAL A 48 0.00 -8.56 -5.95
N VAL A 49 -0.42 -7.46 -5.32
CA VAL A 49 -0.50 -6.12 -5.89
C VAL A 49 0.07 -5.11 -4.91
N GLY A 50 0.94 -4.24 -5.39
CA GLY A 50 1.38 -3.04 -4.66
C GLY A 50 0.63 -1.81 -5.18
N LEU A 51 0.11 -0.99 -4.26
CA LEU A 51 -0.55 0.27 -4.58
C LEU A 51 0.12 1.39 -3.77
N VAL A 52 0.41 2.51 -4.42
CA VAL A 52 0.92 3.71 -3.77
C VAL A 52 0.01 4.89 -4.07
N LEU A 53 -0.36 5.65 -3.04
CA LEU A 53 -1.07 6.91 -3.14
C LEU A 53 -0.19 8.04 -2.60
N HIS A 54 -0.28 9.20 -3.25
CA HIS A 54 0.42 10.41 -2.87
C HIS A 54 -0.58 11.56 -2.74
N TRP A 55 -0.55 12.23 -1.58
CA TRP A 55 -1.42 13.34 -1.21
C TRP A 55 -0.61 14.56 -0.83
N TYR A 56 -1.16 15.73 -1.11
CA TYR A 56 -0.73 17.00 -0.55
C TYR A 56 -1.61 17.36 0.65
N LEU A 57 -0.98 17.86 1.71
CA LEU A 57 -1.63 18.29 2.96
C LEU A 57 -1.47 19.81 3.11
N PRO A 58 -2.37 20.64 2.58
CA PRO A 58 -2.21 22.10 2.52
C PRO A 58 -2.15 22.78 3.89
N GLU A 59 -2.67 22.13 4.91
CA GLU A 59 -2.70 22.65 6.28
C GLU A 59 -1.45 22.29 7.10
N ASN A 60 -0.58 21.43 6.58
CA ASN A 60 0.63 21.02 7.25
C ASN A 60 1.85 21.79 6.71
N LEU A 61 2.38 22.70 7.52
CA LEU A 61 3.45 23.61 7.09
C LEU A 61 4.85 22.96 7.02
N THR A 62 5.03 21.80 7.64
CA THR A 62 6.37 21.18 7.77
C THR A 62 6.51 19.90 6.98
N LYS A 63 5.45 19.09 6.94
CA LYS A 63 5.41 17.82 6.22
C LYS A 63 4.13 17.76 5.41
N ASP A 64 4.16 18.34 4.24
CA ASP A 64 3.01 18.60 3.39
C ASP A 64 2.75 17.52 2.34
N HIS A 65 3.60 16.49 2.27
CA HIS A 65 3.42 15.33 1.40
C HIS A 65 3.17 14.06 2.22
N PHE A 66 2.10 13.36 1.90
CA PHE A 66 1.69 12.12 2.55
C PHE A 66 1.64 10.98 1.53
N PHE A 67 2.45 9.95 1.76
CA PHE A 67 2.51 8.75 0.94
C PHE A 67 1.94 7.57 1.69
N GLN A 68 1.11 6.78 1.00
CA GLN A 68 0.51 5.56 1.52
C GLN A 68 0.90 4.39 0.63
N PHE A 69 1.34 3.30 1.24
CA PHE A 69 1.80 2.08 0.60
C PHE A 69 0.94 0.91 1.05
N PHE A 70 0.36 0.21 0.10
CA PHE A 70 -0.55 -0.91 0.33
C PHE A 70 0.02 -2.15 -0.35
N TYR A 71 0.16 -3.22 0.42
CA TYR A 71 0.48 -4.54 -0.09
C TYR A 71 -0.76 -5.42 0.02
N MET A 72 -1.22 -5.93 -1.09
CA MET A 72 -2.49 -6.63 -1.23
C MET A 72 -2.29 -7.96 -1.93
N ASP A 73 -2.91 -9.01 -1.42
CA ASP A 73 -2.89 -10.37 -1.96
C ASP A 73 -4.32 -10.83 -2.25
N ALA A 74 -4.65 -10.98 -3.53
CA ALA A 74 -5.99 -11.39 -3.95
C ALA A 74 -6.28 -12.88 -3.72
N GLU A 75 -5.28 -13.69 -3.40
CA GLU A 75 -5.43 -15.15 -3.31
C GLU A 75 -5.56 -15.61 -1.86
N GLU A 76 -4.82 -15.02 -0.92
CA GLU A 76 -4.68 -15.59 0.41
C GLU A 76 -4.91 -14.57 1.55
N TYR A 77 -4.21 -13.45 1.53
CA TYR A 77 -4.15 -12.53 2.69
C TYR A 77 -4.99 -11.26 2.53
N GLY A 78 -5.51 -10.96 1.34
CA GLY A 78 -6.27 -9.75 1.11
C GLY A 78 -5.44 -8.48 1.23
N PHE A 79 -5.95 -7.48 1.94
CA PHE A 79 -5.18 -6.32 2.33
C PHE A 79 -4.30 -6.69 3.53
N ASP A 80 -3.04 -7.02 3.26
CA ASP A 80 -2.12 -7.62 4.23
C ASP A 80 -1.29 -6.59 4.99
N THR A 81 -0.65 -5.65 4.29
CA THR A 81 0.26 -4.70 4.91
C THR A 81 0.01 -3.27 4.45
N TYR A 82 0.08 -2.35 5.40
CA TYR A 82 0.00 -0.90 5.20
C TYR A 82 1.22 -0.20 5.78
N ARG A 83 1.72 0.81 5.09
CA ARG A 83 2.74 1.74 5.56
C ARG A 83 2.41 3.15 5.08
N SER A 84 2.85 4.15 5.83
CA SER A 84 2.74 5.55 5.43
C SER A 84 4.01 6.32 5.74
N VAL A 85 4.25 7.37 4.98
CA VAL A 85 5.37 8.30 5.18
C VAL A 85 4.88 9.73 4.99
N LEU A 86 5.23 10.61 5.93
CA LEU A 86 5.02 12.05 5.83
C LEU A 86 6.36 12.73 5.54
N THR A 87 6.39 13.52 4.48
CA THR A 87 7.61 14.20 4.04
C THR A 87 7.40 15.69 3.81
N ALA A 88 8.48 16.46 3.89
CA ALA A 88 8.49 17.84 3.42
C ALA A 88 8.67 17.87 1.90
N GLY A 89 7.95 18.75 1.20
CA GLY A 89 8.08 18.92 -0.25
C GLY A 89 9.35 19.69 -0.65
N THR A 90 9.95 20.45 0.27
CA THR A 90 11.12 21.29 0.02
C THR A 90 12.08 21.31 1.20
N GLY A 91 13.36 21.67 0.96
CA GLY A 91 14.38 21.82 1.99
C GLY A 91 15.33 20.62 2.10
N GLU A 92 16.22 20.66 3.09
CA GLU A 92 17.18 19.58 3.35
C GLU A 92 16.48 18.28 3.76
N ASP A 93 15.39 18.39 4.50
CA ASP A 93 14.55 17.25 4.93
C ASP A 93 13.92 16.50 3.75
N ALA A 94 13.78 17.14 2.59
CA ALA A 94 13.24 16.51 1.39
C ALA A 94 14.17 15.43 0.81
N LEU A 95 15.48 15.56 1.00
CA LEU A 95 16.46 14.55 0.53
C LEU A 95 16.41 13.28 1.39
N GLU A 96 16.36 13.44 2.71
CA GLU A 96 16.21 12.31 3.64
C GLU A 96 14.87 11.59 3.39
N ALA A 97 13.82 12.35 3.13
CA ALA A 97 12.51 11.85 2.80
C ALA A 97 12.48 10.98 1.53
N VAL A 98 13.26 11.34 0.50
CA VAL A 98 13.36 10.52 -0.73
C VAL A 98 13.96 9.15 -0.45
N ASP A 99 14.96 9.08 0.41
CA ASP A 99 15.60 7.81 0.77
C ASP A 99 14.68 6.96 1.66
N GLU A 100 13.94 7.56 2.58
CA GLU A 100 12.91 6.88 3.37
C GLU A 100 11.80 6.32 2.47
N LEU A 101 11.25 7.14 1.58
CA LEU A 101 10.23 6.72 0.61
C LEU A 101 10.72 5.54 -0.23
N ARG A 102 11.93 5.62 -0.77
CA ARG A 102 12.54 4.55 -1.56
C ARG A 102 12.74 3.28 -0.73
N SER A 103 13.15 3.42 0.53
CA SER A 103 13.34 2.30 1.44
C SER A 103 12.01 1.59 1.73
N VAL A 104 10.95 2.34 2.05
CA VAL A 104 9.61 1.77 2.30
C VAL A 104 9.06 1.13 1.03
N GLU A 105 9.15 1.81 -0.11
CA GLU A 105 8.70 1.27 -1.39
C GLU A 105 9.43 -0.04 -1.74
N ASN A 106 10.75 -0.07 -1.64
CA ASN A 106 11.55 -1.26 -1.96
C ASN A 106 11.27 -2.41 -1.00
N SER A 107 11.08 -2.14 0.28
CA SER A 107 10.82 -3.18 1.28
C SER A 107 9.44 -3.80 1.15
N LEU A 108 8.45 -3.03 0.68
CA LEU A 108 7.05 -3.46 0.63
C LEU A 108 6.63 -3.96 -0.77
N ILE A 109 6.97 -3.23 -1.81
CA ILE A 109 6.51 -3.50 -3.17
C ILE A 109 7.62 -3.67 -4.20
N GLY A 110 8.86 -3.29 -3.90
CA GLY A 110 9.97 -3.40 -4.85
C GLY A 110 10.24 -4.83 -5.32
N CYS A 111 9.97 -5.83 -4.49
CA CYS A 111 10.12 -7.25 -4.85
C CYS A 111 9.05 -7.76 -5.83
N LEU A 112 7.93 -7.03 -6.01
CA LEU A 112 6.87 -7.43 -6.94
C LEU A 112 7.28 -7.20 -8.39
N GLY A 113 8.24 -6.29 -8.63
CA GLY A 113 8.70 -5.95 -9.97
C GLY A 113 7.59 -5.28 -10.80
N GLY A 114 7.81 -5.26 -12.10
CA GLY A 114 6.83 -4.77 -13.05
C GLY A 114 6.84 -3.26 -13.26
N LYS A 115 5.94 -2.83 -14.12
CA LYS A 115 5.75 -1.43 -14.48
C LYS A 115 4.74 -0.77 -13.55
N LYS A 116 5.01 0.44 -13.12
CA LYS A 116 4.07 1.27 -12.36
C LYS A 116 2.97 1.80 -13.30
N THR A 117 1.76 1.33 -13.11
CA THR A 117 0.60 1.75 -13.91
C THR A 117 -0.16 2.83 -13.14
N PRO A 118 -0.33 4.05 -13.72
CA PRO A 118 -0.99 5.14 -13.04
C PRO A 118 -2.49 4.86 -12.85
N LEU A 119 -3.01 5.34 -11.70
CA LEU A 119 -4.42 5.30 -11.35
C LEU A 119 -4.93 6.72 -11.09
N THR A 120 -6.21 6.91 -11.35
CA THR A 120 -6.96 8.06 -10.83
C THR A 120 -7.27 7.85 -9.34
N GLU A 121 -7.61 8.92 -8.62
CA GLU A 121 -8.06 8.82 -7.23
C GLU A 121 -9.22 7.83 -7.07
N ARG A 122 -10.22 7.93 -7.98
CA ARG A 122 -11.41 7.07 -7.97
C ARG A 122 -11.05 5.59 -8.12
N GLU A 123 -10.15 5.27 -9.06
CA GLU A 123 -9.67 3.89 -9.26
C GLU A 123 -8.88 3.39 -8.04
N ALA A 124 -7.96 4.21 -7.51
CA ALA A 124 -7.16 3.83 -6.35
C ALA A 124 -8.04 3.56 -5.11
N ARG A 125 -9.03 4.41 -4.84
CA ARG A 125 -10.00 4.21 -3.77
C ARG A 125 -10.84 2.95 -3.98
N ALA A 126 -11.28 2.68 -5.23
CA ALA A 126 -12.03 1.47 -5.56
C ALA A 126 -11.20 0.20 -5.29
N VAL A 127 -9.90 0.23 -5.62
CA VAL A 127 -8.97 -0.89 -5.30
C VAL A 127 -8.89 -1.11 -3.80
N VAL A 128 -8.66 -0.07 -2.99
CA VAL A 128 -8.58 -0.20 -1.53
C VAL A 128 -9.89 -0.76 -0.97
N GLN A 129 -11.04 -0.22 -1.39
CA GLN A 129 -12.35 -0.71 -0.94
C GLN A 129 -12.56 -2.19 -1.30
N GLN A 130 -12.21 -2.59 -2.52
CA GLN A 130 -12.33 -3.98 -2.98
C GLN A 130 -11.54 -4.95 -2.07
N TYR A 131 -10.32 -4.60 -1.67
CA TYR A 131 -9.50 -5.46 -0.81
C TYR A 131 -9.94 -5.42 0.65
N VAL A 132 -10.42 -4.28 1.15
CA VAL A 132 -11.05 -4.21 2.48
C VAL A 132 -12.31 -5.07 2.53
N ASP A 133 -13.16 -5.01 1.52
CA ASP A 133 -14.36 -5.86 1.42
C ASP A 133 -13.99 -7.35 1.34
N PHE A 134 -12.87 -7.67 0.66
CA PHE A 134 -12.33 -9.02 0.63
C PHE A 134 -11.95 -9.50 2.04
N ASN A 135 -11.20 -8.70 2.81
CA ASN A 135 -10.83 -9.02 4.19
C ASN A 135 -12.07 -9.21 5.07
N LEU A 136 -13.03 -8.29 5.01
CA LEU A 136 -14.26 -8.37 5.80
C LEU A 136 -15.07 -9.63 5.48
N ARG A 137 -15.22 -9.99 4.21
CA ARG A 137 -15.93 -11.18 3.76
C ARG A 137 -15.27 -12.48 4.24
N LEU A 138 -13.94 -12.53 4.23
CA LEU A 138 -13.17 -13.70 4.68
C LEU A 138 -12.83 -13.68 6.17
N LYS A 139 -13.24 -12.62 6.90
CA LYS A 139 -12.92 -12.38 8.31
C LYS A 139 -11.41 -12.31 8.57
N LEU A 140 -10.66 -11.80 7.61
CA LEU A 140 -9.24 -11.50 7.76
C LEU A 140 -9.08 -10.16 8.50
N PRO A 141 -8.03 -10.00 9.32
CA PRO A 141 -7.76 -8.72 9.97
C PRO A 141 -7.41 -7.65 8.92
N LEU A 142 -7.73 -6.40 9.23
CA LEU A 142 -7.20 -5.26 8.50
C LEU A 142 -5.83 -4.87 9.09
N PRO A 143 -4.89 -4.36 8.27
CA PRO A 143 -3.60 -3.90 8.79
C PRO A 143 -3.76 -2.72 9.75
N GLU A 144 -2.77 -2.57 10.63
CA GLU A 144 -2.68 -1.41 11.54
C GLU A 144 -2.62 -0.10 10.74
N GLY A 145 -3.06 1.02 11.36
CA GLY A 145 -3.05 2.36 10.76
C GLY A 145 -4.36 2.70 10.04
N ILE A 146 -5.47 2.07 10.42
CA ILE A 146 -6.80 2.29 9.81
C ILE A 146 -7.21 3.77 9.86
N GLU A 147 -6.83 4.49 10.90
CA GLU A 147 -7.10 5.92 11.06
C GLU A 147 -6.51 6.78 9.93
N GLU A 148 -5.43 6.32 9.31
CA GLU A 148 -4.76 7.01 8.22
C GLU A 148 -5.37 6.74 6.86
N TYR A 149 -6.02 5.59 6.65
CA TYR A 149 -6.60 5.21 5.36
C TYR A 149 -8.13 5.08 5.36
N GLN A 150 -8.81 5.18 6.52
CA GLN A 150 -10.27 5.07 6.59
C GLN A 150 -11.01 6.07 5.71
N PHE A 151 -10.43 7.24 5.42
CA PHE A 151 -11.03 8.24 4.53
C PHE A 151 -11.19 7.72 3.09
N LEU A 152 -10.39 6.73 2.67
CA LEU A 152 -10.52 6.05 1.39
C LEU A 152 -11.75 5.13 1.35
N LEU A 153 -12.21 4.69 2.54
CA LEU A 153 -13.34 3.80 2.71
C LEU A 153 -14.68 4.55 2.76
N GLY A 154 -14.69 5.88 2.51
CA GLY A 154 -15.89 6.74 2.47
C GLY A 154 -17.01 6.15 1.59
N PRO A 155 -17.89 6.93 0.99
CA PRO A 155 -18.99 6.38 0.18
C PRO A 155 -18.48 5.33 -0.80
N HIS A 156 -19.13 4.17 -0.83
CA HIS A 156 -18.72 3.06 -1.69
C HIS A 156 -18.69 3.50 -3.16
N ILE A 157 -17.56 3.23 -3.81
CA ILE A 157 -17.36 3.60 -5.22
C ILE A 157 -17.91 2.47 -6.09
N THR A 158 -19.01 2.76 -6.78
CA THR A 158 -19.52 1.90 -7.84
C THR A 158 -18.89 2.32 -9.16
N LEU A 159 -18.04 1.46 -9.73
CA LEU A 159 -17.50 1.62 -11.06
C LEU A 159 -18.54 1.17 -12.10
N ASP A 160 -18.67 1.89 -13.20
CA ASP A 160 -19.41 1.37 -14.34
C ASP A 160 -18.64 0.24 -15.05
N SER A 161 -19.28 -0.39 -16.04
CA SER A 161 -18.67 -1.56 -16.71
C SER A 161 -17.36 -1.23 -17.43
N ASP A 162 -17.25 -0.04 -18.01
CA ASP A 162 -16.06 0.39 -18.75
C ASP A 162 -14.92 0.76 -17.77
N GLU A 163 -15.23 1.48 -16.69
CA GLU A 163 -14.30 1.78 -15.60
C GLU A 163 -13.77 0.49 -14.95
N ALA A 164 -14.67 -0.45 -14.65
CA ALA A 164 -14.30 -1.73 -14.05
C ALA A 164 -13.39 -2.55 -14.98
N LEU A 165 -13.70 -2.60 -16.27
CA LEU A 165 -12.88 -3.28 -17.27
C LEU A 165 -11.50 -2.62 -17.43
N ALA A 166 -11.44 -1.29 -17.44
CA ALA A 166 -10.19 -0.53 -17.51
C ALA A 166 -9.32 -0.80 -16.29
N LEU A 167 -9.89 -0.77 -15.08
CA LEU A 167 -9.20 -1.07 -13.84
C LEU A 167 -8.71 -2.53 -13.79
N MET A 168 -9.54 -3.48 -14.21
CA MET A 168 -9.18 -4.88 -14.31
C MET A 168 -7.97 -5.09 -15.24
N LYS A 169 -7.92 -4.40 -16.38
CA LYS A 169 -6.75 -4.45 -17.30
C LYS A 169 -5.47 -3.93 -16.64
N LYS A 170 -5.57 -2.86 -15.84
CA LYS A 170 -4.41 -2.33 -15.08
C LYS A 170 -3.91 -3.29 -14.00
N GLN A 171 -4.81 -4.06 -13.40
CA GLN A 171 -4.50 -5.06 -12.38
C GLN A 171 -4.12 -6.43 -12.95
N SER A 172 -4.28 -6.66 -14.26
CA SER A 172 -4.01 -7.96 -14.89
C SER A 172 -2.52 -8.31 -14.78
N PRO A 173 -2.18 -9.59 -14.53
CA PRO A 173 -0.80 -10.01 -14.47
C PRO A 173 -0.12 -9.82 -15.83
N VAL A 174 1.10 -9.29 -15.78
CA VAL A 174 1.97 -9.17 -16.94
C VAL A 174 3.15 -10.12 -16.76
N PHE A 175 3.26 -11.12 -17.65
CA PHE A 175 4.32 -12.10 -17.60
C PHE A 175 5.42 -11.68 -18.58
N THR A 176 6.65 -11.56 -18.09
CA THR A 176 7.83 -11.17 -18.88
C THR A 176 8.74 -12.34 -19.23
N SER A 177 8.42 -13.55 -18.72
CA SER A 177 9.15 -14.77 -19.00
C SER A 177 8.26 -16.01 -18.90
N GLU A 178 8.65 -17.07 -19.59
CA GLU A 178 7.97 -18.37 -19.49
C GLU A 178 8.00 -18.92 -18.06
N PHE A 179 9.06 -18.64 -17.30
CA PHE A 179 9.18 -19.06 -15.91
C PHE A 179 8.09 -18.44 -15.03
N GLN A 180 7.78 -17.15 -15.22
CA GLN A 180 6.68 -16.50 -14.49
C GLN A 180 5.32 -17.12 -14.80
N VAL A 181 5.09 -17.47 -16.08
CA VAL A 181 3.85 -18.16 -16.49
C VAL A 181 3.74 -19.52 -15.80
N ILE A 182 4.82 -20.31 -15.85
CA ILE A 182 4.87 -21.63 -15.22
C ILE A 182 4.65 -21.50 -13.72
N HIS A 183 5.34 -20.58 -13.06
CA HIS A 183 5.22 -20.36 -11.62
C HIS A 183 3.78 -19.97 -11.22
N TYR A 184 3.18 -19.03 -11.94
CA TYR A 184 1.82 -18.55 -11.66
C TYR A 184 0.75 -19.64 -11.80
N PHE A 185 0.85 -20.51 -12.82
CA PHE A 185 -0.15 -21.53 -13.12
C PHE A 185 0.10 -22.90 -12.48
N LEU A 186 1.33 -23.25 -12.17
CA LEU A 186 1.68 -24.59 -11.68
C LEU A 186 1.98 -24.64 -10.18
N MET A 187 2.20 -23.50 -9.53
CA MET A 187 2.49 -23.40 -8.08
C MET A 187 1.25 -23.02 -7.26
N ARG A 188 0.06 -23.05 -7.87
CA ARG A 188 -1.23 -22.88 -7.19
C ARG A 188 -1.67 -24.14 -6.45
#